data_833dabbd5d6a2b1db8b77bbbca065b6d
#
_entry.id   833dabbd5d6a2b1db8b77bbbca065b6d
#
_cell.length_a   1.000
_cell.length_b   1.000
_cell.length_c   1.000
_cell.angle_alpha   90.00
_cell.angle_beta   90.00
_cell.angle_gamma   90.00
#
_symmetry.space_group_name_H-M   'P 1'
#
loop_
_entity.id
_entity.type
_entity.pdbx_description
1 polymer ?
#
loop_
_entity_poly.entity_id
_entity_poly.type
_entity_poly.pdbx_seq_one_letter_code
_entity_poly.pdbx_strand_id
1 'polypeptide(L)'
;MGHERIGFLPKRKQWNAIVQQLSEYQPSAETTAKIANDTLTCIRKNYEQMPYDESVSKAIKFLAMLSVSANQDNQAAFLRNNGCAVDDKLSLFSLVNSAKNFITTVDGSLETNKIARDAVLQAITTYQRHHTSDQLTLFGDNNEPVWKNVGSGAAFCELARSFFAAFTDRQIKYYIERSAASEINDYATLQSFSAGISQTADAISHHAFETSKIMQSFAAGWFNKHAVTSVPADNKITDFLRISFGKMREEFRREAAKE
;
A
#
# COMPACT_ATOMS: atom_id res chain seq x y z
N MET A 1 15.04 -4.07 -25.17
CA MET A 1 15.13 -3.45 -23.83
C MET A 1 14.75 -4.53 -22.82
N GLY A 2 15.71 -4.96 -21.97
CA GLY A 2 15.46 -5.96 -20.95
C GLY A 2 14.63 -5.32 -19.82
N HIS A 3 13.52 -5.95 -19.47
CA HIS A 3 12.76 -5.55 -18.30
C HIS A 3 13.58 -5.87 -17.05
N GLU A 4 13.91 -4.86 -16.26
CA GLU A 4 14.54 -5.06 -14.96
C GLU A 4 13.50 -5.64 -14.00
N ARG A 5 13.73 -6.84 -13.52
CA ARG A 5 12.82 -7.51 -12.58
C ARG A 5 13.07 -6.96 -11.17
N ILE A 6 12.03 -6.92 -10.33
CA ILE A 6 12.10 -6.48 -8.91
C ILE A 6 13.20 -7.22 -8.12
N GLY A 7 13.67 -8.34 -8.60
CA GLY A 7 14.79 -9.08 -8.02
C GLY A 7 14.84 -10.52 -8.50
N PHE A 8 15.96 -11.16 -8.17
CA PHE A 8 16.13 -12.58 -8.42
C PHE A 8 15.26 -13.37 -7.44
N LEU A 9 14.70 -14.49 -7.91
CA LEU A 9 14.09 -15.48 -7.04
C LEU A 9 15.05 -15.83 -5.90
N PRO A 10 14.54 -15.95 -4.67
CA PRO A 10 15.37 -16.20 -3.48
C PRO A 10 16.18 -17.48 -3.60
N LYS A 11 17.18 -17.63 -2.73
CA LYS A 11 18.06 -18.82 -2.73
C LYS A 11 17.24 -20.10 -2.76
N ARG A 12 17.57 -21.00 -3.66
CA ARG A 12 16.83 -22.23 -4.00
C ARG A 12 16.26 -22.99 -2.81
N LYS A 13 17.03 -23.17 -1.72
CA LYS A 13 16.59 -23.97 -0.56
C LYS A 13 15.39 -23.36 0.18
N GLN A 14 15.40 -22.05 0.45
CA GLN A 14 14.31 -21.39 1.15
C GLN A 14 13.06 -21.31 0.25
N TRP A 15 13.26 -21.04 -1.05
CA TRP A 15 12.16 -21.00 -1.99
C TRP A 15 11.50 -22.37 -2.18
N ASN A 16 12.30 -23.45 -2.22
CA ASN A 16 11.76 -24.82 -2.30
C ASN A 16 10.89 -25.17 -1.09
N ALA A 17 11.23 -24.68 0.12
CA ALA A 17 10.38 -24.88 1.29
C ALA A 17 9.01 -24.17 1.15
N ILE A 18 8.98 -22.98 0.54
CA ILE A 18 7.71 -22.29 0.24
C ILE A 18 6.92 -23.06 -0.83
N VAL A 19 7.57 -23.53 -1.87
CA VAL A 19 6.91 -24.35 -2.92
C VAL A 19 6.31 -25.63 -2.31
N GLN A 20 7.00 -26.28 -1.39
CA GLN A 20 6.45 -27.42 -0.67
C GLN A 20 5.23 -27.04 0.19
N GLN A 21 5.28 -25.92 0.92
CA GLN A 21 4.12 -25.44 1.67
C GLN A 21 2.91 -25.15 0.75
N LEU A 22 3.15 -24.68 -0.47
CA LEU A 22 2.07 -24.46 -1.46
C LEU A 22 1.47 -25.77 -1.97
N SER A 23 2.28 -26.82 -2.20
CA SER A 23 1.78 -28.12 -2.66
C SER A 23 0.93 -28.83 -1.57
N GLU A 24 1.17 -28.53 -0.30
CA GLU A 24 0.46 -29.06 0.86
C GLU A 24 -0.58 -28.07 1.41
N TYR A 25 -0.85 -26.95 0.70
CA TYR A 25 -1.64 -25.85 1.21
C TYR A 25 -3.08 -26.26 1.52
N GLN A 26 -3.48 -26.00 2.76
CA GLN A 26 -4.85 -26.06 3.21
C GLN A 26 -5.31 -24.64 3.60
N PRO A 27 -6.47 -24.17 3.15
CA PRO A 27 -6.97 -22.83 3.43
C PRO A 27 -7.11 -22.59 4.94
N SER A 28 -6.22 -21.79 5.52
CA SER A 28 -6.33 -21.24 6.86
C SER A 28 -5.61 -19.91 6.94
N ALA A 29 -6.01 -19.06 7.90
CA ALA A 29 -5.35 -17.78 8.13
C ALA A 29 -3.89 -17.98 8.55
N GLU A 30 -3.62 -18.99 9.37
CA GLU A 30 -2.31 -19.33 9.90
C GLU A 30 -1.35 -19.80 8.81
N THR A 31 -1.74 -20.80 8.01
CA THR A 31 -0.91 -21.29 6.89
C THR A 31 -0.63 -20.20 5.87
N THR A 32 -1.63 -19.36 5.59
CA THR A 32 -1.47 -18.23 4.69
C THR A 32 -0.50 -17.18 5.24
N ALA A 33 -0.62 -16.82 6.52
CA ALA A 33 0.27 -15.87 7.19
C ALA A 33 1.72 -16.41 7.22
N LYS A 34 1.90 -17.70 7.47
CA LYS A 34 3.20 -18.36 7.46
C LYS A 34 3.85 -18.28 6.07
N ILE A 35 3.14 -18.65 5.01
CA ILE A 35 3.64 -18.57 3.63
C ILE A 35 3.96 -17.12 3.25
N ALA A 36 3.12 -16.16 3.63
CA ALA A 36 3.37 -14.74 3.40
C ALA A 36 4.64 -14.24 4.11
N ASN A 37 4.82 -14.61 5.37
CA ASN A 37 6.02 -14.26 6.15
C ASN A 37 7.29 -14.90 5.58
N ASP A 38 7.23 -16.19 5.21
CA ASP A 38 8.36 -16.89 4.61
C ASP A 38 8.74 -16.26 3.27
N THR A 39 7.74 -15.86 2.48
CA THR A 39 7.96 -15.12 1.22
C THR A 39 8.66 -13.79 1.49
N LEU A 40 8.17 -12.97 2.42
CA LEU A 40 8.81 -11.70 2.81
C LEU A 40 10.23 -11.90 3.34
N THR A 41 10.46 -12.98 4.08
CA THR A 41 11.80 -13.34 4.57
C THR A 41 12.74 -13.67 3.40
N CYS A 42 12.25 -14.41 2.41
CA CYS A 42 13.02 -14.72 1.20
C CYS A 42 13.35 -13.47 0.38
N ILE A 43 12.40 -12.55 0.24
CA ILE A 43 12.58 -11.30 -0.54
C ILE A 43 13.06 -10.13 0.33
N ARG A 44 13.51 -10.40 1.55
CA ARG A 44 13.87 -9.40 2.56
C ARG A 44 14.71 -8.25 2.02
N LYS A 45 15.76 -8.55 1.25
CA LYS A 45 16.65 -7.52 0.71
C LYS A 45 15.92 -6.54 -0.20
N ASN A 46 15.02 -7.04 -1.04
CA ASN A 46 14.22 -6.21 -1.93
C ASN A 46 13.21 -5.37 -1.14
N TYR A 47 12.53 -5.99 -0.17
CA TYR A 47 11.55 -5.30 0.68
C TYR A 47 12.19 -4.18 1.52
N GLU A 48 13.42 -4.39 2.00
CA GLU A 48 14.21 -3.39 2.73
C GLU A 48 14.69 -2.21 1.85
N GLN A 49 14.70 -2.36 0.52
CA GLN A 49 15.03 -1.27 -0.42
C GLN A 49 13.81 -0.41 -0.78
N MET A 50 12.59 -0.90 -0.55
CA MET A 50 11.36 -0.17 -0.92
C MET A 50 11.27 1.26 -0.36
N PRO A 51 11.73 1.56 0.88
CA PRO A 51 11.76 2.94 1.38
C PRO A 51 12.57 3.93 0.55
N TYR A 52 13.49 3.43 -0.27
CA TYR A 52 14.39 4.22 -1.11
C TYR A 52 13.99 4.23 -2.59
N ASP A 53 12.94 3.51 -2.95
CA ASP A 53 12.40 3.49 -4.30
C ASP A 53 11.62 4.78 -4.58
N GLU A 54 11.91 5.41 -5.71
CA GLU A 54 11.33 6.71 -6.08
C GLU A 54 9.80 6.62 -6.24
N SER A 55 9.29 5.55 -6.85
CA SER A 55 7.85 5.39 -7.06
C SER A 55 7.10 5.20 -5.74
N VAL A 56 7.70 4.47 -4.79
CA VAL A 56 7.16 4.28 -3.43
C VAL A 56 7.18 5.60 -2.65
N SER A 57 8.28 6.37 -2.78
CA SER A 57 8.38 7.69 -2.18
C SER A 57 7.33 8.65 -2.75
N LYS A 58 7.18 8.71 -4.08
CA LYS A 58 6.15 9.50 -4.75
C LYS A 58 4.72 9.08 -4.35
N ALA A 59 4.49 7.79 -4.14
CA ALA A 59 3.21 7.27 -3.68
C ALA A 59 2.80 7.86 -2.32
N ILE A 60 3.68 7.79 -1.32
CA ILE A 60 3.41 8.40 0.00
C ILE A 60 3.37 9.93 -0.07
N LYS A 61 4.23 10.54 -0.89
CA LYS A 61 4.20 11.99 -1.12
C LYS A 61 2.85 12.43 -1.69
N PHE A 62 2.30 11.70 -2.65
CA PHE A 62 0.98 11.98 -3.20
C PHE A 62 -0.13 11.91 -2.13
N LEU A 63 -0.16 10.84 -1.32
CA LEU A 63 -1.15 10.72 -0.24
C LEU A 63 -1.01 11.83 0.80
N ALA A 64 0.22 12.20 1.16
CA ALA A 64 0.48 13.32 2.06
C ALA A 64 0.01 14.65 1.45
N MET A 65 0.31 14.91 0.17
CA MET A 65 -0.15 16.11 -0.54
C MET A 65 -1.67 16.19 -0.63
N LEU A 66 -2.34 15.06 -0.89
CA LEU A 66 -3.80 14.99 -0.88
C LEU A 66 -4.36 15.41 0.48
N SER A 67 -3.76 14.92 1.57
CA SER A 67 -4.18 15.30 2.92
C SER A 67 -3.84 16.74 3.26
N VAL A 68 -2.65 17.25 2.90
CA VAL A 68 -2.26 18.66 3.08
C VAL A 68 -3.21 19.59 2.32
N SER A 69 -3.59 19.20 1.10
CA SER A 69 -4.42 20.04 0.22
C SER A 69 -5.78 20.37 0.84
N ALA A 70 -6.33 19.46 1.66
CA ALA A 70 -7.61 19.69 2.35
C ALA A 70 -7.55 20.79 3.42
N ASN A 71 -6.35 21.16 3.86
CA ASN A 71 -6.11 22.26 4.81
C ASN A 71 -5.77 23.59 4.11
N GLN A 72 -5.88 23.66 2.78
CA GLN A 72 -5.59 24.84 1.98
C GLN A 72 -6.89 25.51 1.51
N ASP A 73 -6.85 26.81 1.30
CA ASP A 73 -8.01 27.57 0.80
C ASP A 73 -8.53 27.06 -0.54
N ASN A 74 -7.60 26.66 -1.42
CA ASN A 74 -7.92 26.06 -2.72
C ASN A 74 -7.18 24.75 -2.91
N GLN A 75 -7.86 23.65 -2.61
CA GLN A 75 -7.33 22.31 -2.64
C GLN A 75 -6.78 21.91 -4.02
N ALA A 76 -7.55 22.17 -5.08
CA ALA A 76 -7.15 21.83 -6.45
C ALA A 76 -5.96 22.66 -6.92
N ALA A 77 -5.93 23.96 -6.63
CA ALA A 77 -4.80 24.81 -6.95
C ALA A 77 -3.51 24.37 -6.24
N PHE A 78 -3.61 24.01 -4.95
CA PHE A 78 -2.47 23.48 -4.21
C PHE A 78 -1.91 22.21 -4.86
N LEU A 79 -2.76 21.24 -5.21
CA LEU A 79 -2.34 20.01 -5.86
C LEU A 79 -1.66 20.28 -7.21
N ARG A 80 -2.24 21.17 -8.05
CA ARG A 80 -1.64 21.54 -9.34
C ARG A 80 -0.26 22.20 -9.17
N ASN A 81 -0.13 23.11 -8.23
CA ASN A 81 1.15 23.78 -7.93
C ASN A 81 2.25 22.81 -7.46
N ASN A 82 1.85 21.64 -6.96
CA ASN A 82 2.76 20.58 -6.54
C ASN A 82 2.86 19.43 -7.57
N GLY A 83 2.50 19.67 -8.83
CA GLY A 83 2.69 18.72 -9.93
C GLY A 83 1.61 17.67 -10.09
N CYS A 84 0.48 17.80 -9.39
CA CYS A 84 -0.67 16.91 -9.51
C CYS A 84 -1.69 17.50 -10.49
N ALA A 85 -1.86 16.90 -11.66
CA ALA A 85 -2.87 17.33 -12.63
C ALA A 85 -4.28 16.91 -12.15
N VAL A 86 -5.03 17.82 -11.57
CA VAL A 86 -6.40 17.61 -11.08
C VAL A 86 -7.36 18.68 -11.62
N ASP A 87 -8.64 18.31 -11.70
CA ASP A 87 -9.73 19.21 -12.06
C ASP A 87 -10.03 20.18 -10.91
N ASP A 88 -10.77 21.27 -11.21
CA ASP A 88 -11.18 22.25 -10.19
C ASP A 88 -12.07 21.62 -9.11
N LYS A 89 -12.92 20.68 -9.50
CA LYS A 89 -13.63 19.80 -8.59
C LYS A 89 -12.90 18.48 -8.45
N LEU A 90 -12.46 18.16 -7.24
CA LEU A 90 -11.79 16.88 -6.98
C LEU A 90 -12.80 15.74 -7.07
N SER A 91 -12.67 14.93 -8.09
CA SER A 91 -13.37 13.66 -8.25
C SER A 91 -12.41 12.48 -8.03
N LEU A 92 -12.94 11.30 -7.74
CA LEU A 92 -12.13 10.09 -7.69
C LEU A 92 -11.34 9.88 -8.97
N PHE A 93 -11.99 10.07 -10.11
CA PHE A 93 -11.39 9.90 -11.43
C PHE A 93 -10.21 10.85 -11.66
N SER A 94 -10.38 12.12 -11.32
CA SER A 94 -9.32 13.13 -11.41
C SER A 94 -8.13 12.78 -10.51
N LEU A 95 -8.37 12.36 -9.25
CA LEU A 95 -7.33 11.96 -8.31
C LEU A 95 -6.61 10.69 -8.76
N VAL A 96 -7.34 9.69 -9.26
CA VAL A 96 -6.76 8.44 -9.77
C VAL A 96 -5.83 8.71 -10.96
N ASN A 97 -6.25 9.53 -11.92
CA ASN A 97 -5.43 9.89 -13.07
C ASN A 97 -4.20 10.71 -12.64
N SER A 98 -4.39 11.66 -11.73
CA SER A 98 -3.29 12.45 -11.18
C SER A 98 -2.27 11.60 -10.45
N ALA A 99 -2.70 10.69 -9.56
CA ALA A 99 -1.83 9.75 -8.86
C ALA A 99 -1.03 8.89 -9.84
N LYS A 100 -1.69 8.36 -10.86
CA LYS A 100 -1.08 7.53 -11.89
C LYS A 100 0.08 8.24 -12.61
N ASN A 101 -0.13 9.50 -12.97
CA ASN A 101 0.88 10.30 -13.67
C ASN A 101 2.01 10.75 -12.72
N PHE A 102 1.66 11.16 -11.49
CA PHE A 102 2.63 11.65 -10.50
C PHE A 102 3.60 10.57 -10.03
N ILE A 103 3.10 9.33 -9.83
CA ILE A 103 3.89 8.22 -9.28
C ILE A 103 4.79 7.59 -10.35
N THR A 104 4.40 7.68 -11.63
CA THR A 104 5.19 7.10 -12.72
C THR A 104 6.58 7.73 -12.78
N THR A 105 7.61 6.88 -12.72
CA THR A 105 9.02 7.26 -12.83
C THR A 105 9.61 6.70 -14.11
N VAL A 106 10.62 7.38 -14.65
CA VAL A 106 11.35 6.92 -15.85
C VAL A 106 12.42 5.90 -15.45
N ASP A 107 13.03 6.13 -14.30
CA ASP A 107 14.08 5.28 -13.73
C ASP A 107 13.48 4.34 -12.67
N GLY A 108 14.01 3.13 -12.56
CA GLY A 108 13.59 2.15 -11.58
C GLY A 108 12.82 0.96 -12.14
N SER A 109 12.32 0.11 -11.25
CA SER A 109 11.60 -1.10 -11.63
C SER A 109 10.19 -0.78 -12.11
N LEU A 110 9.85 -1.22 -13.32
CA LEU A 110 8.49 -1.09 -13.87
C LEU A 110 7.45 -1.77 -12.98
N GLU A 111 7.81 -2.89 -12.37
CA GLU A 111 6.94 -3.66 -11.49
C GLU A 111 6.70 -2.92 -10.17
N THR A 112 7.75 -2.38 -9.53
CA THR A 112 7.60 -1.58 -8.31
C THR A 112 6.76 -0.34 -8.59
N ASN A 113 6.99 0.32 -9.70
CA ASN A 113 6.22 1.47 -10.17
C ASN A 113 4.73 1.11 -10.31
N LYS A 114 4.43 -0.02 -10.97
CA LYS A 114 3.06 -0.51 -11.09
C LYS A 114 2.45 -0.84 -9.73
N ILE A 115 3.16 -1.56 -8.88
CA ILE A 115 2.70 -1.95 -7.54
C ILE A 115 2.40 -0.71 -6.68
N ALA A 116 3.32 0.28 -6.65
CA ALA A 116 3.15 1.50 -5.88
C ALA A 116 1.93 2.32 -6.35
N ARG A 117 1.80 2.47 -7.66
CA ARG A 117 0.66 3.14 -8.28
C ARG A 117 -0.66 2.46 -7.96
N ASP A 118 -0.76 1.15 -8.19
CA ASP A 118 -1.99 0.39 -7.96
C ASP A 118 -2.36 0.35 -6.47
N ALA A 119 -1.37 0.40 -5.56
CA ALA A 119 -1.59 0.51 -4.12
C ALA A 119 -2.18 1.87 -3.71
N VAL A 120 -1.70 2.99 -4.30
CA VAL A 120 -2.30 4.31 -4.07
C VAL A 120 -3.72 4.37 -4.61
N LEU A 121 -3.96 3.83 -5.80
CA LEU A 121 -5.31 3.80 -6.39
C LEU A 121 -6.29 3.05 -5.47
N GLN A 122 -5.86 1.92 -4.92
CA GLN A 122 -6.66 1.17 -3.95
C GLN A 122 -6.89 1.96 -2.66
N ALA A 123 -5.86 2.63 -2.12
CA ALA A 123 -5.98 3.42 -0.89
C ALA A 123 -7.01 4.55 -1.05
N ILE A 124 -6.93 5.32 -2.16
CA ILE A 124 -7.87 6.40 -2.47
C ILE A 124 -9.30 5.86 -2.64
N THR A 125 -9.46 4.78 -3.40
CA THR A 125 -10.77 4.18 -3.67
C THR A 125 -11.40 3.62 -2.39
N THR A 126 -10.59 2.98 -1.54
CA THR A 126 -11.05 2.43 -0.26
C THR A 126 -11.46 3.55 0.69
N TYR A 127 -10.65 4.60 0.79
CA TYR A 127 -10.98 5.77 1.61
C TYR A 127 -12.30 6.40 1.18
N GLN A 128 -12.47 6.66 -0.13
CA GLN A 128 -13.73 7.20 -0.64
C GLN A 128 -14.92 6.30 -0.28
N ARG A 129 -14.81 5.00 -0.52
CA ARG A 129 -15.90 4.05 -0.23
C ARG A 129 -16.31 4.06 1.25
N HIS A 130 -15.36 4.20 2.19
CA HIS A 130 -15.65 4.24 3.62
C HIS A 130 -16.30 5.55 4.05
N HIS A 131 -16.01 6.65 3.34
CA HIS A 131 -16.46 7.99 3.72
C HIS A 131 -17.57 8.55 2.83
N THR A 132 -18.03 7.78 1.83
CA THR A 132 -19.22 8.12 1.06
C THR A 132 -20.43 7.45 1.74
N SER A 133 -21.45 8.23 2.12
CA SER A 133 -22.69 7.67 2.64
C SER A 133 -23.37 6.80 1.58
N ASP A 134 -24.05 5.72 2.00
CA ASP A 134 -24.79 4.77 1.13
C ASP A 134 -25.91 5.40 0.28
N GLN A 135 -26.20 6.67 0.50
CA GLN A 135 -27.00 7.47 -0.41
C GLN A 135 -26.15 7.96 -1.60
N LEU A 136 -25.67 7.01 -2.40
CA LEU A 136 -25.27 7.30 -3.76
C LEU A 136 -26.53 7.78 -4.48
N THR A 137 -26.69 9.08 -4.60
CA THR A 137 -27.60 9.63 -5.58
C THR A 137 -27.10 9.18 -6.95
N LEU A 138 -27.93 8.42 -7.66
CA LEU A 138 -27.67 7.82 -8.97
C LEU A 138 -27.20 8.86 -10.01
N PHE A 139 -27.18 10.14 -9.68
CA PHE A 139 -26.95 11.30 -10.54
C PHE A 139 -26.17 12.45 -9.88
N GLY A 140 -25.41 12.24 -8.81
CA GLY A 140 -24.72 13.35 -8.14
C GLY A 140 -23.26 13.04 -7.81
N ASP A 141 -22.37 13.75 -8.50
CA ASP A 141 -20.92 13.85 -8.19
C ASP A 141 -20.70 14.63 -6.88
N ASN A 142 -21.16 14.10 -5.74
CA ASN A 142 -20.96 14.74 -4.44
C ASN A 142 -19.76 14.15 -3.67
N ASN A 143 -18.66 13.87 -4.40
CA ASN A 143 -17.41 13.39 -3.79
C ASN A 143 -16.57 14.51 -3.14
N GLU A 144 -16.88 15.75 -3.42
CA GLU A 144 -16.16 16.91 -2.91
C GLU A 144 -16.09 16.97 -1.36
N PRO A 145 -17.15 16.62 -0.61
CA PRO A 145 -17.08 16.60 0.85
C PRO A 145 -16.07 15.59 1.41
N VAL A 146 -15.89 14.44 0.76
CA VAL A 146 -14.96 13.39 1.20
C VAL A 146 -13.51 13.91 1.18
N TRP A 147 -13.13 14.58 0.07
CA TRP A 147 -11.77 15.07 -0.10
C TRP A 147 -11.47 16.33 0.73
N LYS A 148 -12.48 17.07 1.15
CA LYS A 148 -12.32 18.18 2.11
C LYS A 148 -12.02 17.68 3.53
N ASN A 149 -12.44 16.48 3.87
CA ASN A 149 -12.26 15.89 5.19
C ASN A 149 -10.98 15.05 5.33
N VAL A 150 -10.16 14.93 4.28
CA VAL A 150 -8.95 14.10 4.29
C VAL A 150 -7.75 14.76 5.01
N GLY A 151 -7.90 16.00 5.49
CA GLY A 151 -6.83 16.85 6.03
C GLY A 151 -6.39 16.57 7.47
N SER A 152 -6.83 15.47 8.07
CA SER A 152 -6.45 15.11 9.44
C SER A 152 -5.39 14.03 9.50
N GLY A 153 -4.65 13.96 10.62
CA GLY A 153 -3.69 12.89 10.87
C GLY A 153 -4.35 11.50 10.89
N ALA A 154 -5.61 11.40 11.32
CA ALA A 154 -6.38 10.16 11.30
C ALA A 154 -6.69 9.71 9.86
N ALA A 155 -7.12 10.64 9.01
CA ALA A 155 -7.39 10.37 7.59
C ALA A 155 -6.11 9.97 6.84
N PHE A 156 -5.00 10.66 7.09
CA PHE A 156 -3.69 10.26 6.54
C PHE A 156 -3.28 8.86 7.01
N CYS A 157 -3.50 8.53 8.30
CA CYS A 157 -3.21 7.21 8.84
C CYS A 157 -4.02 6.10 8.11
N GLU A 158 -5.30 6.34 7.84
CA GLU A 158 -6.16 5.41 7.09
C GLU A 158 -5.67 5.22 5.65
N LEU A 159 -5.34 6.30 4.95
CA LEU A 159 -4.77 6.25 3.60
C LEU A 159 -3.44 5.48 3.58
N ALA A 160 -2.54 5.79 4.50
CA ALA A 160 -1.24 5.12 4.61
C ALA A 160 -1.41 3.63 4.92
N ARG A 161 -2.29 3.27 5.87
CA ARG A 161 -2.60 1.87 6.19
C ARG A 161 -3.07 1.11 4.96
N SER A 162 -4.06 1.65 4.25
CA SER A 162 -4.60 1.03 3.04
C SER A 162 -3.53 0.88 1.95
N PHE A 163 -2.65 1.88 1.81
CA PHE A 163 -1.50 1.79 0.89
C PHE A 163 -0.55 0.65 1.26
N PHE A 164 -0.12 0.56 2.53
CA PHE A 164 0.83 -0.48 2.94
C PHE A 164 0.24 -1.88 2.86
N ALA A 165 -1.05 -2.05 3.18
CA ALA A 165 -1.76 -3.31 2.97
C ALA A 165 -1.72 -3.73 1.49
N ALA A 166 -2.17 -2.83 0.61
CA ALA A 166 -2.25 -3.08 -0.82
C ALA A 166 -0.88 -3.26 -1.49
N PHE A 167 0.13 -2.51 -1.04
CA PHE A 167 1.49 -2.62 -1.54
C PHE A 167 2.12 -3.97 -1.14
N THR A 168 2.00 -4.35 0.13
CA THR A 168 2.59 -5.58 0.64
C THR A 168 1.90 -6.82 0.06
N ASP A 169 0.56 -6.81 -0.06
CA ASP A 169 -0.20 -7.84 -0.76
C ASP A 169 0.34 -8.08 -2.18
N ARG A 170 0.48 -7.01 -2.96
CA ARG A 170 0.98 -7.09 -4.33
C ARG A 170 2.44 -7.53 -4.44
N GLN A 171 3.26 -7.11 -3.46
CA GLN A 171 4.65 -7.55 -3.38
C GLN A 171 4.75 -9.06 -3.13
N ILE A 172 4.00 -9.58 -2.16
CA ILE A 172 3.97 -11.01 -1.88
C ILE A 172 3.49 -11.78 -3.12
N LYS A 173 2.34 -11.37 -3.69
CA LYS A 173 1.74 -12.01 -4.86
C LYS A 173 2.67 -12.02 -6.06
N TYR A 174 3.35 -10.92 -6.34
CA TYR A 174 4.30 -10.82 -7.45
C TYR A 174 5.33 -11.97 -7.45
N TYR A 175 5.81 -12.35 -6.27
CA TYR A 175 6.80 -13.42 -6.16
C TYR A 175 6.17 -14.80 -6.13
N ILE A 176 5.01 -14.96 -5.50
CA ILE A 176 4.48 -16.28 -5.16
C ILE A 176 3.39 -16.79 -6.11
N GLU A 177 2.66 -15.92 -6.81
CA GLU A 177 1.49 -16.33 -7.62
C GLU A 177 1.82 -17.38 -8.67
N ARG A 178 2.99 -17.25 -9.32
CA ARG A 178 3.40 -18.22 -10.34
C ARG A 178 3.65 -19.60 -9.74
N SER A 179 4.28 -19.66 -8.57
CA SER A 179 4.52 -20.93 -7.88
C SER A 179 3.21 -21.48 -7.30
N ALA A 180 2.36 -20.63 -6.73
CA ALA A 180 1.05 -21.04 -6.26
C ALA A 180 0.19 -21.63 -7.38
N ALA A 181 0.18 -21.01 -8.56
CA ALA A 181 -0.57 -21.51 -9.72
C ALA A 181 -0.02 -22.83 -10.28
N SER A 182 1.25 -23.19 -10.02
CA SER A 182 1.83 -24.47 -10.43
C SER A 182 1.63 -25.59 -9.41
N GLU A 183 1.53 -25.23 -8.13
CA GLU A 183 1.47 -26.22 -7.03
C GLU A 183 0.05 -26.47 -6.52
N ILE A 184 -0.80 -25.45 -6.53
CA ILE A 184 -2.20 -25.56 -6.11
C ILE A 184 -3.04 -25.95 -7.32
N ASN A 185 -3.38 -27.22 -7.42
CA ASN A 185 -4.07 -27.77 -8.60
C ASN A 185 -5.56 -27.42 -8.67
N ASP A 186 -6.19 -27.04 -7.56
CA ASP A 186 -7.60 -26.67 -7.49
C ASP A 186 -7.78 -25.16 -7.56
N TYR A 187 -8.63 -24.71 -8.50
CA TYR A 187 -8.88 -23.29 -8.74
C TYR A 187 -9.53 -22.57 -7.53
N ALA A 188 -10.45 -23.24 -6.83
CA ALA A 188 -11.10 -22.66 -5.66
C ALA A 188 -10.11 -22.47 -4.51
N THR A 189 -9.22 -23.43 -4.29
CA THR A 189 -8.11 -23.36 -3.33
C THR A 189 -7.12 -22.26 -3.69
N LEU A 190 -6.77 -22.12 -4.99
CA LEU A 190 -5.91 -21.04 -5.47
C LEU A 190 -6.54 -19.66 -5.26
N GLN A 191 -7.84 -19.50 -5.52
CA GLN A 191 -8.56 -18.27 -5.21
C GLN A 191 -8.59 -17.98 -3.70
N SER A 192 -8.84 -19.00 -2.88
CA SER A 192 -8.82 -18.88 -1.42
C SER A 192 -7.44 -18.46 -0.92
N PHE A 193 -6.37 -19.01 -1.50
CA PHE A 193 -4.99 -18.61 -1.19
C PHE A 193 -4.75 -17.13 -1.52
N SER A 194 -5.09 -16.69 -2.73
CA SER A 194 -4.90 -15.30 -3.15
C SER A 194 -5.72 -14.32 -2.28
N ALA A 195 -6.97 -14.68 -1.95
CA ALA A 195 -7.79 -13.89 -1.04
C ALA A 195 -7.22 -13.86 0.37
N GLY A 196 -6.70 -14.99 0.86
CA GLY A 196 -6.06 -15.11 2.16
C GLY A 196 -4.81 -14.23 2.29
N ILE A 197 -3.98 -14.13 1.25
CA ILE A 197 -2.85 -13.19 1.23
C ILE A 197 -3.34 -11.74 1.39
N SER A 198 -4.38 -11.34 0.67
CA SER A 198 -4.95 -9.99 0.79
C SER A 198 -5.49 -9.73 2.19
N GLN A 199 -6.24 -10.68 2.76
CA GLN A 199 -6.78 -10.56 4.12
C GLN A 199 -5.68 -10.49 5.16
N THR A 200 -4.62 -11.29 5.03
CA THR A 200 -3.45 -11.26 5.91
C THR A 200 -2.74 -9.92 5.84
N ALA A 201 -2.50 -9.39 4.65
CA ALA A 201 -1.86 -8.09 4.48
C ALA A 201 -2.70 -6.95 5.07
N ASP A 202 -4.03 -6.99 4.91
CA ASP A 202 -4.94 -6.00 5.49
C ASP A 202 -4.99 -6.09 7.02
N ALA A 203 -5.16 -7.29 7.58
CA ALA A 203 -5.16 -7.51 9.03
C ALA A 203 -3.85 -7.05 9.68
N ILE A 204 -2.70 -7.38 9.08
CA ILE A 204 -1.39 -6.96 9.56
C ILE A 204 -1.22 -5.45 9.48
N SER A 205 -1.70 -4.82 8.42
CA SER A 205 -1.67 -3.37 8.32
C SER A 205 -2.55 -2.70 9.38
N HIS A 206 -3.69 -3.29 9.70
CA HIS A 206 -4.52 -2.88 10.83
C HIS A 206 -3.75 -2.96 12.14
N HIS A 207 -3.11 -4.09 12.45
CA HIS A 207 -2.29 -4.25 13.64
C HIS A 207 -1.11 -3.27 13.68
N ALA A 208 -0.44 -3.06 12.56
CA ALA A 208 0.69 -2.16 12.48
C ALA A 208 0.29 -0.67 12.66
N PHE A 209 -0.87 -0.26 12.17
CA PHE A 209 -1.26 1.16 12.12
C PHE A 209 -2.38 1.56 13.08
N GLU A 210 -3.27 0.66 13.49
CA GLU A 210 -4.46 1.00 14.29
C GLU A 210 -4.46 0.41 15.69
N THR A 211 -4.04 -0.83 15.88
CA THR A 211 -4.16 -1.51 17.20
C THR A 211 -3.07 -1.13 18.18
N SER A 212 -1.91 -0.75 17.73
CA SER A 212 -0.97 -0.11 18.63
C SER A 212 -1.32 1.37 18.69
N LYS A 213 -1.83 1.86 19.82
CA LYS A 213 -1.95 3.31 20.11
C LYS A 213 -0.67 4.08 19.73
N ILE A 214 0.46 3.38 19.69
CA ILE A 214 1.77 3.90 19.30
C ILE A 214 1.85 4.16 17.80
N MET A 215 1.25 3.33 16.92
CA MET A 215 1.38 3.51 15.46
C MET A 215 0.33 4.45 14.89
N GLN A 216 -0.90 4.42 15.41
CA GLN A 216 -1.88 5.47 15.11
C GLN A 216 -1.31 6.83 15.51
N SER A 217 -0.66 6.89 16.67
CA SER A 217 0.07 8.07 17.14
C SER A 217 1.26 8.40 16.22
N PHE A 218 1.98 7.39 15.70
CA PHE A 218 3.14 7.62 14.83
C PHE A 218 2.73 8.20 13.47
N ALA A 219 1.80 7.58 12.74
CA ALA A 219 1.40 8.06 11.42
C ALA A 219 0.68 9.41 11.49
N ALA A 220 -0.26 9.56 12.44
CA ALA A 220 -0.94 10.82 12.70
C ALA A 220 0.02 11.90 13.23
N GLY A 221 0.90 11.56 14.15
CA GLY A 221 1.91 12.46 14.69
C GLY A 221 2.95 12.88 13.65
N TRP A 222 3.37 11.96 12.77
CA TRP A 222 4.23 12.29 11.65
C TRP A 222 3.56 13.29 10.71
N PHE A 223 2.30 13.03 10.33
CA PHE A 223 1.52 13.95 9.50
C PHE A 223 1.39 15.32 10.17
N ASN A 224 0.94 15.35 11.43
CA ASN A 224 0.77 16.59 12.17
C ASN A 224 2.06 17.40 12.33
N LYS A 225 3.19 16.73 12.38
CA LYS A 225 4.50 17.39 12.52
C LYS A 225 5.10 17.85 11.18
N HIS A 226 4.84 17.12 10.08
CA HIS A 226 5.59 17.30 8.85
C HIS A 226 4.73 17.63 7.62
N ALA A 227 3.40 17.49 7.70
CA ALA A 227 2.53 17.50 6.54
C ALA A 227 1.17 18.20 6.77
N VAL A 228 0.99 19.04 7.80
CA VAL A 228 -0.31 19.74 8.01
C VAL A 228 -0.46 20.90 7.05
N THR A 229 0.60 21.69 6.87
CA THR A 229 0.55 22.98 6.17
C THR A 229 1.36 22.99 4.86
N SER A 230 2.28 22.07 4.70
CA SER A 230 3.19 22.03 3.54
C SER A 230 3.54 20.60 3.15
N VAL A 231 3.98 20.45 1.91
CA VAL A 231 4.47 19.15 1.41
C VAL A 231 5.70 18.73 2.20
N PRO A 232 5.70 17.51 2.77
CA PRO A 232 6.85 17.04 3.53
C PRO A 232 8.08 16.86 2.64
N ALA A 233 9.26 17.15 3.20
CA ALA A 233 10.55 16.95 2.54
C ALA A 233 10.80 15.46 2.29
N ASP A 234 11.53 15.14 1.21
CA ASP A 234 11.73 13.75 0.75
C ASP A 234 12.45 12.87 1.81
N ASN A 235 13.37 13.43 2.58
CA ASN A 235 14.01 12.70 3.69
C ASN A 235 13.00 12.31 4.79
N LYS A 236 11.98 13.13 5.05
CA LYS A 236 10.91 12.81 6.02
C LYS A 236 10.00 11.72 5.50
N ILE A 237 9.74 11.70 4.19
CA ILE A 237 9.00 10.62 3.54
C ILE A 237 9.78 9.30 3.63
N THR A 238 11.08 9.33 3.32
CA THR A 238 11.96 8.16 3.44
C THR A 238 12.01 7.62 4.87
N ASP A 239 12.10 8.48 5.87
CA ASP A 239 12.06 8.08 7.29
C ASP A 239 10.72 7.42 7.65
N PHE A 240 9.61 8.01 7.20
CA PHE A 240 8.27 7.44 7.39
C PHE A 240 8.15 6.05 6.76
N LEU A 241 8.56 5.91 5.51
CA LEU A 241 8.56 4.65 4.78
C LEU A 241 9.40 3.59 5.49
N ARG A 242 10.62 3.92 5.91
CA ARG A 242 11.53 3.00 6.59
C ARG A 242 10.91 2.43 7.88
N ILE A 243 10.28 3.28 8.68
CA ILE A 243 9.61 2.86 9.91
C ILE A 243 8.38 2.01 9.57
N SER A 244 7.55 2.44 8.63
CA SER A 244 6.31 1.74 8.25
C SER A 244 6.59 0.35 7.67
N PHE A 245 7.51 0.20 6.72
CA PHE A 245 7.90 -1.11 6.19
C PHE A 245 8.53 -2.02 7.27
N GLY A 246 9.32 -1.44 8.18
CA GLY A 246 9.85 -2.15 9.33
C GLY A 246 8.75 -2.72 10.25
N LYS A 247 7.71 -1.93 10.51
CA LYS A 247 6.57 -2.33 11.33
C LYS A 247 5.72 -3.41 10.64
N MET A 248 5.40 -3.23 9.36
CA MET A 248 4.69 -4.26 8.60
C MET A 248 5.40 -5.62 8.68
N ARG A 249 6.71 -5.65 8.45
CA ARG A 249 7.51 -6.86 8.54
C ARG A 249 7.49 -7.49 9.92
N GLU A 250 7.58 -6.69 10.97
CA GLU A 250 7.56 -7.20 12.35
C GLU A 250 6.20 -7.82 12.70
N GLU A 251 5.09 -7.22 12.25
CA GLU A 251 3.76 -7.78 12.47
C GLU A 251 3.55 -9.09 11.70
N PHE A 252 4.03 -9.19 10.45
CA PHE A 252 4.03 -10.47 9.72
C PHE A 252 4.77 -11.56 10.48
N ARG A 253 5.94 -11.23 11.07
CA ARG A 253 6.71 -12.18 11.85
C ARG A 253 5.98 -12.62 13.12
N ARG A 254 5.27 -11.70 13.77
CA ARG A 254 4.47 -12.00 14.97
C ARG A 254 3.27 -12.87 14.63
N GLU A 255 2.58 -12.56 13.54
CA GLU A 255 1.42 -13.35 13.12
C GLU A 255 1.81 -14.77 12.76
N ALA A 256 2.91 -14.97 12.06
CA ALA A 256 3.43 -16.28 11.70
C ALA A 256 3.99 -17.08 12.90
N ALA A 257 4.24 -16.44 14.05
CA ALA A 257 4.73 -17.07 15.27
C ALA A 257 3.62 -17.36 16.31
N LYS A 258 2.37 -17.08 15.99
CA LYS A 258 1.21 -17.46 16.82
C LYS A 258 0.87 -18.93 16.55
N GLU A 259 1.66 -19.84 17.08
CA GLU A 259 1.40 -21.29 17.16
C GLU A 259 0.69 -21.67 18.45
#